data_e0244e3f971310e55b2a61c7be4a6b79
#
_entry.id   e0244e3f971310e55b2a61c7be4a6b79
#
_cell.length_a   1.000
_cell.length_b   1.000
_cell.length_c   1.000
_cell.angle_alpha   90.00
_cell.angle_beta   90.00
_cell.angle_gamma   90.00
#
_symmetry.space_group_name_H-M   'P 1'
#
loop_
_entity.id
_entity.type
_entity.pdbx_description
1 polymer ?
#
loop_
_entity_poly.entity_id
_entity_poly.type
_entity_poly.pdbx_seq_one_letter_code
_entity_poly.pdbx_strand_id
1 'polypeptide(L)'
;MAHDPGFLEALDLDGAVSTAEGTRESHAGDYGTPERDERTPDAVVWPASTADVSAVLSACDERGVPVTPIAAATGLEGGATPVHGGVSLDLSRMDDVLDVRPGDFQVDVEPGVIGSAVDEAVGDHGLFFPPLPSSGDISTVGGMIATSASGMQTVKYGEVADWVLELEAVLPNGDVITAGSKAVKTSSGYNLRDLVVGSEGTLAVVTRATLRLAGIPEQRYGGRASFSTLDDATAAITDAITAGVDVATIELLDGTSATIANDYSGLDLPDGPTVFLEFHADHGVEEEVAFCRTIFETHDVESFEVARAGAGMAELLEARKELGVALEEWHPDLAPVQAGDVTVPISKYGDIVRFARTLGEDHDVPIACFGHAGDGNLHYSVLIDESDPEEYELGKDLYGQIVERAIELGGTATGEHGVGLGKRQFLEGEHGAETVALMRRVKRAFDPNDILNPGKLFPETIDGGRVDLAPDHE
;
A
#
# COMPACT_ATOMS: atom_id res chain seq x y z
N MET A 1 -15.52 -24.26 0.04
CA MET A 1 -16.29 -25.26 -0.75
C MET A 1 -16.24 -24.78 -2.19
N ALA A 2 -16.07 -25.68 -3.16
CA ALA A 2 -16.12 -25.27 -4.57
C ALA A 2 -17.54 -24.80 -4.93
N HIS A 3 -17.63 -23.66 -5.60
CA HIS A 3 -18.88 -23.11 -6.12
C HIS A 3 -19.00 -23.46 -7.61
N ASP A 4 -20.21 -23.77 -8.06
CA ASP A 4 -20.43 -24.03 -9.49
C ASP A 4 -20.50 -22.68 -10.26
N PRO A 5 -19.48 -22.35 -11.08
CA PRO A 5 -19.43 -21.08 -11.81
C PRO A 5 -20.28 -21.08 -13.09
N GLY A 6 -20.99 -22.18 -13.42
CA GLY A 6 -21.73 -22.30 -14.68
C GLY A 6 -22.79 -21.23 -14.91
N PHE A 7 -23.28 -20.55 -13.86
CA PHE A 7 -24.20 -19.42 -13.99
C PHE A 7 -23.59 -18.20 -14.69
N LEU A 8 -22.26 -18.06 -14.63
CA LEU A 8 -21.56 -16.94 -15.28
C LEU A 8 -21.67 -16.98 -16.81
N GLU A 9 -21.77 -18.19 -17.40
CA GLU A 9 -21.96 -18.36 -18.84
C GLU A 9 -23.33 -17.88 -19.33
N ALA A 10 -24.31 -17.75 -18.43
CA ALA A 10 -25.65 -17.27 -18.73
C ALA A 10 -25.78 -15.73 -18.63
N LEU A 11 -24.75 -15.05 -18.12
CA LEU A 11 -24.69 -13.59 -18.08
C LEU A 11 -24.30 -13.06 -19.48
N ASP A 12 -24.96 -12.00 -19.89
CA ASP A 12 -24.66 -11.29 -21.15
C ASP A 12 -23.57 -10.26 -20.86
N LEU A 13 -22.31 -10.72 -20.81
CA LEU A 13 -21.15 -9.90 -20.52
C LEU A 13 -20.44 -9.51 -21.80
N ASP A 14 -20.00 -8.25 -21.89
CA ASP A 14 -19.07 -7.80 -22.93
C ASP A 14 -17.64 -8.28 -22.63
N GLY A 15 -17.37 -8.62 -21.37
CA GLY A 15 -16.12 -9.15 -20.86
C GLY A 15 -15.91 -10.64 -21.11
N ALA A 16 -14.95 -11.23 -20.40
CA ALA A 16 -14.57 -12.63 -20.55
C ALA A 16 -14.68 -13.41 -19.23
N VAL A 17 -14.99 -14.71 -19.35
CA VAL A 17 -15.01 -15.65 -18.22
C VAL A 17 -14.09 -16.82 -18.53
N SER A 18 -13.34 -17.30 -17.55
CA SER A 18 -12.50 -18.50 -17.67
C SER A 18 -12.60 -19.37 -16.42
N THR A 19 -12.73 -20.68 -16.67
CA THR A 19 -12.63 -21.72 -15.66
C THR A 19 -11.41 -22.63 -15.89
N ALA A 20 -10.52 -22.24 -16.82
CA ALA A 20 -9.30 -22.98 -17.13
C ALA A 20 -8.36 -23.00 -15.93
N GLU A 21 -7.79 -24.17 -15.61
CA GLU A 21 -6.95 -24.40 -14.43
C GLU A 21 -5.79 -23.43 -14.34
N GLY A 22 -4.96 -23.28 -15.38
CA GLY A 22 -3.81 -22.37 -15.35
C GLY A 22 -4.22 -20.89 -15.20
N THR A 23 -5.41 -20.48 -15.68
CA THR A 23 -5.94 -19.13 -15.42
C THR A 23 -6.31 -18.94 -13.96
N ARG A 24 -6.96 -19.93 -13.36
CA ARG A 24 -7.35 -19.87 -11.95
C ARG A 24 -6.14 -19.90 -11.02
N GLU A 25 -5.12 -20.70 -11.36
CA GLU A 25 -3.85 -20.76 -10.63
C GLU A 25 -3.11 -19.40 -10.66
N SER A 26 -3.11 -18.70 -11.79
CA SER A 26 -2.50 -17.35 -11.86
C SER A 26 -3.28 -16.26 -11.10
N HIS A 27 -4.42 -16.59 -10.50
CA HIS A 27 -5.25 -15.70 -9.68
C HIS A 27 -5.42 -16.25 -8.25
N ALA A 28 -4.48 -17.07 -7.78
CA ALA A 28 -4.56 -17.74 -6.48
C ALA A 28 -4.11 -16.85 -5.30
N GLY A 29 -3.46 -15.73 -5.57
CA GLY A 29 -2.97 -14.80 -4.56
C GLY A 29 -2.46 -13.50 -5.16
N ASP A 30 -1.84 -12.68 -4.34
CA ASP A 30 -1.06 -11.50 -4.71
C ASP A 30 0.44 -11.72 -4.43
N TYR A 31 1.27 -10.73 -4.72
CA TYR A 31 2.74 -10.84 -4.58
C TYR A 31 3.18 -11.24 -3.16
N GLY A 32 2.52 -10.72 -2.13
CA GLY A 32 2.83 -11.05 -0.74
C GLY A 32 2.18 -12.35 -0.22
N THR A 33 1.46 -13.09 -1.08
CA THR A 33 0.83 -14.36 -0.67
C THR A 33 1.83 -15.51 -0.78
N PRO A 34 2.28 -16.15 0.31
CA PRO A 34 3.12 -17.34 0.23
C PRO A 34 2.41 -18.48 -0.52
N GLU A 35 3.16 -19.30 -1.31
CA GLU A 35 2.60 -20.43 -2.07
C GLU A 35 1.70 -21.36 -1.24
N ARG A 36 2.07 -21.61 0.04
CA ARG A 36 1.28 -22.44 0.98
C ARG A 36 -0.10 -21.85 1.31
N ASP A 37 -0.26 -20.55 1.17
CA ASP A 37 -1.48 -19.77 1.50
C ASP A 37 -2.30 -19.42 0.28
N GLU A 38 -1.80 -19.68 -0.93
CA GLU A 38 -2.54 -19.53 -2.17
C GLU A 38 -3.85 -20.32 -2.19
N ARG A 39 -4.87 -19.74 -2.75
CA ARG A 39 -6.19 -20.34 -2.92
C ARG A 39 -6.72 -20.09 -4.33
N THR A 40 -6.94 -21.14 -5.08
CA THR A 40 -7.44 -21.07 -6.44
C THR A 40 -8.93 -20.71 -6.47
N PRO A 41 -9.38 -19.65 -7.21
CA PRO A 41 -10.79 -19.37 -7.39
C PRO A 41 -11.49 -20.44 -8.23
N ASP A 42 -12.83 -20.46 -8.22
CA ASP A 42 -13.61 -21.37 -9.06
C ASP A 42 -13.73 -20.85 -10.51
N ALA A 43 -13.69 -19.54 -10.71
CA ALA A 43 -13.64 -18.87 -12.00
C ALA A 43 -12.91 -17.53 -11.93
N VAL A 44 -12.45 -17.05 -13.09
CA VAL A 44 -11.94 -15.69 -13.27
C VAL A 44 -12.84 -14.97 -14.26
N VAL A 45 -13.23 -13.73 -13.95
CA VAL A 45 -14.03 -12.87 -14.82
C VAL A 45 -13.26 -11.58 -15.08
N TRP A 46 -13.09 -11.22 -16.34
CA TRP A 46 -12.57 -9.91 -16.77
C TRP A 46 -13.74 -9.09 -17.28
N PRO A 47 -14.33 -8.20 -16.47
CA PRO A 47 -15.37 -7.30 -16.94
C PRO A 47 -14.81 -6.29 -17.94
N ALA A 48 -15.62 -5.84 -18.88
CA ALA A 48 -15.29 -4.79 -19.83
C ALA A 48 -16.01 -3.47 -19.51
N SER A 49 -16.88 -3.46 -18.49
CA SER A 49 -17.68 -2.29 -18.14
C SER A 49 -18.20 -2.36 -16.69
N THR A 50 -18.65 -1.23 -16.17
CA THR A 50 -19.41 -1.16 -14.90
C THR A 50 -20.66 -2.05 -14.94
N ALA A 51 -21.30 -2.20 -16.11
CA ALA A 51 -22.47 -3.04 -16.26
C ALA A 51 -22.14 -4.53 -16.09
N ASP A 52 -21.00 -4.99 -16.60
CA ASP A 52 -20.50 -6.34 -16.38
C ASP A 52 -20.22 -6.60 -14.89
N VAL A 53 -19.53 -5.68 -14.22
CA VAL A 53 -19.25 -5.77 -12.77
C VAL A 53 -20.56 -5.88 -11.99
N SER A 54 -21.55 -5.05 -12.31
CA SER A 54 -22.89 -5.07 -11.70
C SER A 54 -23.59 -6.41 -11.90
N ALA A 55 -23.59 -6.94 -13.12
CA ALA A 55 -24.22 -8.22 -13.45
C ALA A 55 -23.56 -9.39 -12.70
N VAL A 56 -22.22 -9.42 -12.62
CA VAL A 56 -21.45 -10.47 -11.92
C VAL A 56 -21.72 -10.42 -10.42
N LEU A 57 -21.60 -9.22 -9.80
CA LEU A 57 -21.83 -9.08 -8.36
C LEU A 57 -23.26 -9.44 -7.97
N SER A 58 -24.27 -8.93 -8.69
CA SER A 58 -25.67 -9.28 -8.44
C SER A 58 -25.91 -10.78 -8.54
N ALA A 59 -25.38 -11.44 -9.57
CA ALA A 59 -25.53 -12.88 -9.74
C ALA A 59 -24.81 -13.70 -8.66
N CYS A 60 -23.67 -13.23 -8.17
CA CYS A 60 -22.95 -13.83 -7.07
C CYS A 60 -23.67 -13.63 -5.72
N ASP A 61 -24.19 -12.42 -5.47
CA ASP A 61 -24.94 -12.10 -4.26
C ASP A 61 -26.19 -12.96 -4.08
N GLU A 62 -26.99 -13.11 -5.16
CA GLU A 62 -28.16 -14.00 -5.18
C GLU A 62 -27.83 -15.46 -4.83
N ARG A 63 -26.59 -15.91 -5.06
CA ARG A 63 -26.16 -17.30 -4.89
C ARG A 63 -25.23 -17.51 -3.69
N GLY A 64 -24.83 -16.42 -3.01
CA GLY A 64 -23.85 -16.46 -1.94
C GLY A 64 -22.48 -16.96 -2.42
N VAL A 65 -22.08 -16.60 -3.64
CA VAL A 65 -20.76 -16.94 -4.21
C VAL A 65 -19.77 -15.84 -3.89
N PRO A 66 -18.64 -16.13 -3.22
CA PRO A 66 -17.61 -15.14 -2.93
C PRO A 66 -17.02 -14.50 -4.18
N VAL A 67 -16.70 -13.21 -4.10
CA VAL A 67 -16.02 -12.46 -5.16
C VAL A 67 -14.79 -11.76 -4.57
N THR A 68 -13.63 -11.99 -5.15
CA THR A 68 -12.38 -11.33 -4.79
C THR A 68 -11.96 -10.40 -5.93
N PRO A 69 -12.01 -9.07 -5.75
CA PRO A 69 -11.49 -8.14 -6.75
C PRO A 69 -9.97 -8.24 -6.84
N ILE A 70 -9.45 -8.21 -8.06
CA ILE A 70 -8.03 -8.29 -8.37
C ILE A 70 -7.73 -7.44 -9.61
N ALA A 71 -6.49 -7.04 -9.80
CA ALA A 71 -5.98 -6.49 -11.05
C ALA A 71 -4.49 -6.89 -11.22
N ALA A 72 -3.53 -6.00 -10.92
CA ALA A 72 -2.11 -6.30 -11.08
C ALA A 72 -1.53 -7.24 -10.01
N ALA A 73 -2.28 -7.55 -8.94
CA ALA A 73 -1.88 -8.45 -7.86
C ALA A 73 -0.55 -8.07 -7.17
N THR A 74 -0.23 -6.77 -7.09
CA THR A 74 0.99 -6.24 -6.45
C THR A 74 0.88 -6.08 -4.93
N GLY A 75 -0.23 -6.47 -4.32
CA GLY A 75 -0.47 -6.39 -2.88
C GLY A 75 0.48 -7.27 -2.07
N LEU A 76 0.78 -6.86 -0.82
CA LEU A 76 1.75 -7.51 0.06
C LEU A 76 1.12 -8.26 1.25
N GLU A 77 -0.21 -8.13 1.43
CA GLU A 77 -0.89 -8.66 2.61
C GLU A 77 -1.97 -9.73 2.29
N GLY A 78 -1.93 -10.30 1.09
CA GLY A 78 -2.89 -11.32 0.67
C GLY A 78 -4.29 -10.75 0.38
N GLY A 79 -4.40 -9.45 0.06
CA GLY A 79 -5.66 -8.77 -0.21
C GLY A 79 -6.44 -9.35 -1.38
N ALA A 80 -5.75 -9.85 -2.41
CA ALA A 80 -6.36 -10.45 -3.60
C ALA A 80 -6.46 -11.98 -3.56
N THR A 81 -6.14 -12.63 -2.45
CA THR A 81 -6.23 -14.10 -2.31
C THR A 81 -7.69 -14.54 -2.15
N PRO A 82 -8.25 -15.41 -3.02
CA PRO A 82 -9.63 -15.86 -2.94
C PRO A 82 -9.81 -16.99 -1.88
N VAL A 83 -9.64 -16.65 -0.60
CA VAL A 83 -9.59 -17.63 0.53
C VAL A 83 -10.81 -18.54 0.64
N HIS A 84 -11.95 -18.12 0.09
CA HIS A 84 -13.18 -18.91 0.07
C HIS A 84 -13.53 -19.46 -1.32
N GLY A 85 -12.59 -19.42 -2.30
CA GLY A 85 -12.88 -19.75 -3.70
C GLY A 85 -13.78 -18.72 -4.37
N GLY A 86 -14.75 -19.16 -5.14
CA GLY A 86 -15.68 -18.28 -5.84
C GLY A 86 -15.07 -17.62 -7.07
N VAL A 87 -15.33 -16.35 -7.29
CA VAL A 87 -14.94 -15.61 -8.48
C VAL A 87 -13.81 -14.63 -8.17
N SER A 88 -12.69 -14.73 -8.88
CA SER A 88 -11.73 -13.61 -8.98
C SER A 88 -12.22 -12.66 -10.09
N LEU A 89 -12.52 -11.43 -9.70
CA LEU A 89 -12.99 -10.37 -10.59
C LEU A 89 -11.81 -9.50 -10.98
N ASP A 90 -11.22 -9.78 -12.14
CA ASP A 90 -10.01 -9.13 -12.62
C ASP A 90 -10.32 -7.87 -13.43
N LEU A 91 -10.04 -6.72 -12.83
CA LEU A 91 -10.30 -5.39 -13.37
C LEU A 91 -9.20 -4.86 -14.29
N SER A 92 -8.16 -5.64 -14.56
CA SER A 92 -7.00 -5.21 -15.35
C SER A 92 -7.29 -4.81 -16.78
N ARG A 93 -8.48 -5.21 -17.32
CA ARG A 93 -8.92 -4.86 -18.68
C ARG A 93 -9.82 -3.63 -18.76
N MET A 94 -10.16 -3.05 -17.61
CA MET A 94 -10.80 -1.74 -17.54
C MET A 94 -9.69 -0.70 -17.31
N ASP A 95 -8.93 -0.38 -18.37
CA ASP A 95 -7.64 0.31 -18.32
C ASP A 95 -7.59 1.61 -19.16
N ASP A 96 -8.74 2.17 -19.49
CA ASP A 96 -8.83 3.40 -20.25
C ASP A 96 -8.67 4.66 -19.37
N VAL A 97 -7.87 5.63 -19.85
CA VAL A 97 -7.91 7.02 -19.41
C VAL A 97 -9.06 7.72 -20.12
N LEU A 98 -10.13 8.00 -19.39
CA LEU A 98 -11.44 8.36 -19.98
C LEU A 98 -11.55 9.84 -20.37
N ASP A 99 -11.03 10.75 -19.52
CA ASP A 99 -11.14 12.19 -19.75
C ASP A 99 -10.07 12.96 -18.96
N VAL A 100 -9.33 13.82 -19.64
CA VAL A 100 -8.32 14.69 -19.01
C VAL A 100 -8.82 16.13 -19.01
N ARG A 101 -8.93 16.73 -17.84
CA ARG A 101 -9.42 18.10 -17.62
C ARG A 101 -8.32 18.98 -16.99
N PRO A 102 -7.34 19.46 -17.77
CA PRO A 102 -6.22 20.23 -17.24
C PRO A 102 -6.63 21.51 -16.51
N GLY A 103 -7.70 22.17 -16.98
CA GLY A 103 -8.22 23.39 -16.36
C GLY A 103 -8.79 23.20 -14.96
N ASP A 104 -9.16 21.96 -14.62
CA ASP A 104 -9.68 21.56 -13.30
C ASP A 104 -8.66 20.78 -12.48
N PHE A 105 -7.48 20.49 -13.04
CA PHE A 105 -6.49 19.58 -12.44
C PHE A 105 -7.06 18.21 -12.13
N GLN A 106 -7.74 17.59 -13.11
CA GLN A 106 -8.44 16.33 -12.93
C GLN A 106 -8.25 15.41 -14.11
N VAL A 107 -8.32 14.09 -13.82
CA VAL A 107 -8.41 13.02 -14.81
C VAL A 107 -9.44 11.98 -14.35
N ASP A 108 -10.25 11.47 -15.29
CA ASP A 108 -11.11 10.32 -15.06
C ASP A 108 -10.43 9.08 -15.64
N VAL A 109 -10.34 8.01 -14.84
CA VAL A 109 -9.69 6.76 -15.23
C VAL A 109 -10.52 5.56 -14.82
N GLU A 110 -10.31 4.45 -15.50
CA GLU A 110 -10.76 3.13 -15.09
C GLU A 110 -9.80 2.49 -14.07
N PRO A 111 -10.24 1.50 -13.27
CA PRO A 111 -9.46 0.96 -12.16
C PRO A 111 -8.21 0.17 -12.59
N GLY A 112 -8.19 -0.39 -13.80
CA GLY A 112 -7.05 -1.14 -14.34
C GLY A 112 -5.91 -0.28 -14.90
N VAL A 113 -6.08 1.04 -14.99
CA VAL A 113 -5.02 1.96 -15.43
C VAL A 113 -3.83 1.85 -14.47
N ILE A 114 -2.63 1.66 -15.01
CA ILE A 114 -1.38 1.66 -14.23
C ILE A 114 -1.07 3.09 -13.75
N GLY A 115 -0.56 3.21 -12.52
CA GLY A 115 -0.31 4.52 -11.90
C GLY A 115 0.55 5.45 -12.76
N SER A 116 1.68 4.98 -13.28
CA SER A 116 2.56 5.77 -14.16
C SER A 116 1.92 6.13 -15.51
N ALA A 117 0.96 5.35 -16.01
CA ALA A 117 0.23 5.68 -17.23
C ALA A 117 -0.68 6.90 -17.03
N VAL A 118 -1.10 7.21 -15.80
CA VAL A 118 -1.77 8.47 -15.48
C VAL A 118 -0.84 9.65 -15.75
N ASP A 119 0.41 9.57 -15.27
CA ASP A 119 1.43 10.61 -15.48
C ASP A 119 1.75 10.80 -16.96
N GLU A 120 1.88 9.72 -17.72
CA GLU A 120 2.06 9.77 -19.17
C GLU A 120 0.92 10.50 -19.87
N ALA A 121 -0.33 10.24 -19.47
CA ALA A 121 -1.51 10.83 -20.09
C ALA A 121 -1.65 12.33 -19.79
N VAL A 122 -1.15 12.80 -18.66
CA VAL A 122 -1.33 14.20 -18.22
C VAL A 122 -0.05 15.06 -18.34
N GLY A 123 1.10 14.43 -18.59
CA GLY A 123 2.42 15.07 -18.60
C GLY A 123 2.56 16.20 -19.63
N ASP A 124 2.00 16.05 -20.83
CA ASP A 124 1.98 17.09 -21.87
C ASP A 124 1.23 18.35 -21.45
N HIS A 125 0.39 18.27 -20.41
CA HIS A 125 -0.30 19.40 -19.80
C HIS A 125 0.47 20.03 -18.63
N GLY A 126 1.69 19.56 -18.33
CA GLY A 126 2.49 19.98 -17.19
C GLY A 126 1.91 19.53 -15.85
N LEU A 127 1.19 18.41 -15.84
CA LEU A 127 0.54 17.84 -14.66
C LEU A 127 1.09 16.44 -14.33
N PHE A 128 0.88 16.00 -13.09
CA PHE A 128 1.21 14.64 -12.65
C PHE A 128 0.29 14.21 -11.49
N PHE A 129 0.29 12.90 -11.20
CA PHE A 129 -0.42 12.29 -10.09
C PHE A 129 0.57 11.93 -8.97
N PRO A 130 0.67 12.75 -7.90
CA PRO A 130 1.76 12.66 -6.94
C PRO A 130 1.83 11.38 -6.08
N PRO A 131 0.72 10.79 -5.60
CA PRO A 131 0.76 9.75 -4.55
C PRO A 131 1.03 8.35 -5.12
N LEU A 132 2.05 8.22 -5.99
CA LEU A 132 2.42 6.91 -6.50
C LEU A 132 3.25 6.14 -5.45
N PRO A 133 2.88 4.89 -5.13
CA PRO A 133 3.73 3.98 -4.36
C PRO A 133 5.00 3.62 -5.14
N SER A 134 5.97 3.01 -4.48
CA SER A 134 7.18 2.51 -5.14
C SER A 134 6.86 1.54 -6.29
N SER A 135 5.76 0.81 -6.20
CA SER A 135 5.22 -0.08 -7.24
C SER A 135 4.33 0.62 -8.28
N GLY A 136 4.28 1.96 -8.33
CA GLY A 136 3.38 2.73 -9.19
C GLY A 136 3.49 2.44 -10.68
N ASP A 137 4.63 1.89 -11.12
CA ASP A 137 4.86 1.47 -12.51
C ASP A 137 4.21 0.14 -12.89
N ILE A 138 3.73 -0.62 -11.89
CA ILE A 138 3.07 -1.92 -12.07
C ILE A 138 1.73 -2.03 -11.35
N SER A 139 1.43 -1.11 -10.42
CA SER A 139 0.19 -1.10 -9.64
C SER A 139 -0.91 -0.35 -10.38
N THR A 140 -2.14 -0.85 -10.29
CA THR A 140 -3.31 -0.22 -10.89
C THR A 140 -3.93 0.83 -9.98
N VAL A 141 -4.58 1.84 -10.56
CA VAL A 141 -5.32 2.88 -9.82
C VAL A 141 -6.36 2.26 -8.88
N GLY A 142 -7.10 1.24 -9.33
CA GLY A 142 -8.08 0.54 -8.49
C GLY A 142 -7.45 -0.16 -7.28
N GLY A 143 -6.27 -0.77 -7.47
CA GLY A 143 -5.50 -1.38 -6.38
C GLY A 143 -4.99 -0.33 -5.39
N MET A 144 -4.42 0.78 -5.89
CA MET A 144 -3.97 1.89 -5.05
C MET A 144 -5.11 2.54 -4.26
N ILE A 145 -6.30 2.67 -4.85
CA ILE A 145 -7.50 3.16 -4.15
C ILE A 145 -7.93 2.17 -3.08
N ALA A 146 -7.88 0.87 -3.37
CA ALA A 146 -8.32 -0.18 -2.45
C ALA A 146 -7.52 -0.19 -1.13
N THR A 147 -6.21 0.11 -1.17
CA THR A 147 -5.34 0.17 0.01
C THR A 147 -5.12 1.59 0.55
N SER A 148 -5.59 2.64 -0.15
CA SER A 148 -5.14 4.02 0.07
C SER A 148 -3.63 4.12 0.01
N ALA A 149 -3.04 3.59 -1.07
CA ALA A 149 -1.60 3.49 -1.21
C ALA A 149 -0.88 4.83 -0.98
N SER A 150 0.32 4.73 -0.47
CA SER A 150 1.24 5.84 -0.31
C SER A 150 2.64 5.46 -0.81
N GLY A 151 3.64 6.30 -0.60
CA GLY A 151 5.00 6.04 -1.04
C GLY A 151 5.96 7.13 -0.64
N MET A 152 7.14 7.17 -1.25
CA MET A 152 8.25 8.06 -0.88
C MET A 152 7.89 9.56 -0.81
N GLN A 153 6.87 10.00 -1.56
CA GLN A 153 6.48 11.42 -1.65
C GLN A 153 5.27 11.77 -0.76
N THR A 154 4.80 10.84 0.07
CA THR A 154 3.66 11.04 0.96
C THR A 154 3.87 12.17 1.96
N VAL A 155 5.10 12.36 2.43
CA VAL A 155 5.44 13.45 3.35
C VAL A 155 5.06 14.84 2.80
N LYS A 156 5.07 15.03 1.47
CA LYS A 156 4.68 16.27 0.82
C LYS A 156 3.26 16.24 0.26
N TYR A 157 2.91 15.14 -0.40
CA TYR A 157 1.70 15.10 -1.23
C TYR A 157 0.55 14.33 -0.60
N GLY A 158 0.76 13.60 0.51
CA GLY A 158 -0.26 12.76 1.12
C GLY A 158 -0.46 11.44 0.38
N GLU A 159 -1.52 10.74 0.75
CA GLU A 159 -1.89 9.42 0.26
C GLU A 159 -2.83 9.49 -0.96
N VAL A 160 -3.09 8.35 -1.60
CA VAL A 160 -4.07 8.26 -2.70
C VAL A 160 -5.46 8.78 -2.29
N ALA A 161 -5.88 8.56 -1.03
CA ALA A 161 -7.14 9.10 -0.50
C ALA A 161 -7.28 10.62 -0.66
N ASP A 162 -6.19 11.38 -0.53
CA ASP A 162 -6.19 12.85 -0.65
C ASP A 162 -6.38 13.32 -2.10
N TRP A 163 -6.16 12.44 -3.06
CA TRP A 163 -6.18 12.73 -4.49
C TRP A 163 -7.39 12.15 -5.22
N VAL A 164 -8.16 11.29 -4.60
CA VAL A 164 -9.44 10.79 -5.15
C VAL A 164 -10.54 11.80 -4.86
N LEU A 165 -11.21 12.31 -5.89
CA LEU A 165 -12.32 13.25 -5.75
C LEU A 165 -13.69 12.55 -5.79
N GLU A 166 -13.88 11.66 -6.75
CA GLU A 166 -15.14 10.95 -6.99
C GLU A 166 -14.87 9.52 -7.42
N LEU A 167 -15.69 8.59 -6.99
CA LEU A 167 -15.68 7.20 -7.39
C LEU A 167 -17.03 6.81 -7.98
N GLU A 168 -17.02 6.06 -9.07
CA GLU A 168 -18.11 5.16 -9.43
C GLU A 168 -17.74 3.78 -8.89
N ALA A 169 -18.63 3.16 -8.15
CA ALA A 169 -18.40 1.86 -7.54
C ALA A 169 -19.65 0.99 -7.55
N VAL A 170 -19.46 -0.32 -7.59
CA VAL A 170 -20.54 -1.30 -7.58
C VAL A 170 -20.58 -1.99 -6.22
N LEU A 171 -21.75 -1.96 -5.59
CA LEU A 171 -22.03 -2.64 -4.33
C LEU A 171 -22.18 -4.15 -4.54
N PRO A 172 -22.05 -4.99 -3.50
CA PRO A 172 -22.19 -6.44 -3.61
C PRO A 172 -23.50 -6.91 -4.27
N ASN A 173 -24.60 -6.19 -4.06
CA ASN A 173 -25.91 -6.50 -4.67
C ASN A 173 -26.05 -6.06 -6.14
N GLY A 174 -24.98 -5.51 -6.73
CA GLY A 174 -24.94 -5.01 -8.11
C GLY A 174 -25.39 -3.56 -8.29
N ASP A 175 -25.82 -2.85 -7.24
CA ASP A 175 -26.17 -1.43 -7.36
C ASP A 175 -24.93 -0.58 -7.65
N VAL A 176 -25.04 0.32 -8.63
CA VAL A 176 -23.98 1.28 -8.97
C VAL A 176 -24.20 2.56 -8.19
N ILE A 177 -23.16 3.01 -7.50
CA ILE A 177 -23.18 4.26 -6.72
C ILE A 177 -22.11 5.24 -7.22
N THR A 178 -22.36 6.53 -6.97
CA THR A 178 -21.34 7.57 -7.08
C THR A 178 -21.02 8.08 -5.67
N ALA A 179 -19.76 8.05 -5.29
CA ALA A 179 -19.26 8.51 -3.99
C ALA A 179 -18.26 9.65 -4.17
N GLY A 180 -18.43 10.75 -3.45
CA GLY A 180 -17.61 11.96 -3.62
C GLY A 180 -18.21 12.95 -4.60
N SER A 181 -17.37 13.78 -5.21
CA SER A 181 -17.77 14.82 -6.17
C SER A 181 -16.54 15.37 -6.89
N LYS A 182 -16.67 15.70 -8.19
CA LYS A 182 -15.61 16.39 -8.96
C LYS A 182 -15.25 17.77 -8.40
N ALA A 183 -16.08 18.34 -7.52
CA ALA A 183 -15.72 19.54 -6.76
C ALA A 183 -14.73 19.19 -5.64
N VAL A 184 -13.68 20.01 -5.47
CA VAL A 184 -12.60 19.77 -4.49
C VAL A 184 -13.06 19.77 -3.02
N LYS A 185 -14.29 20.18 -2.74
CA LYS A 185 -14.90 20.13 -1.41
C LYS A 185 -16.41 19.95 -1.50
N THR A 186 -16.97 19.16 -0.58
CA THR A 186 -18.41 19.01 -0.39
C THR A 186 -18.71 18.82 1.09
N SER A 187 -19.93 19.23 1.52
CA SER A 187 -20.48 18.93 2.85
C SER A 187 -21.85 18.27 2.72
N SER A 188 -22.13 17.64 1.57
CA SER A 188 -23.42 17.03 1.26
C SER A 188 -23.41 15.54 1.57
N GLY A 189 -24.04 15.15 2.65
CA GLY A 189 -24.18 13.75 3.06
C GLY A 189 -22.97 13.17 3.79
N TYR A 190 -22.98 11.84 3.95
CA TYR A 190 -21.83 11.12 4.50
C TYR A 190 -20.72 10.98 3.45
N ASN A 191 -19.49 10.96 3.91
CA ASN A 191 -18.35 10.76 3.02
C ASN A 191 -18.17 9.26 2.70
N LEU A 192 -18.95 8.76 1.74
CA LEU A 192 -18.87 7.37 1.31
C LEU A 192 -17.59 7.08 0.53
N ARG A 193 -16.99 8.10 -0.12
CA ARG A 193 -15.72 7.96 -0.81
C ARG A 193 -14.63 7.44 0.14
N ASP A 194 -14.46 8.08 1.29
CA ASP A 194 -13.44 7.72 2.26
C ASP A 194 -13.77 6.42 3.03
N LEU A 195 -14.98 5.88 2.90
CA LEU A 195 -15.29 4.52 3.34
C LEU A 195 -14.88 3.47 2.31
N VAL A 196 -14.92 3.81 1.03
CA VAL A 196 -14.54 2.88 -0.06
C VAL A 196 -13.03 2.88 -0.29
N VAL A 197 -12.39 4.07 -0.28
CA VAL A 197 -10.92 4.18 -0.31
C VAL A 197 -10.34 3.50 0.93
N GLY A 198 -9.34 2.64 0.76
CA GLY A 198 -8.75 1.87 1.86
C GLY A 198 -9.61 0.70 2.37
N SER A 199 -10.72 0.38 1.69
CA SER A 199 -11.57 -0.76 2.09
C SER A 199 -11.09 -2.14 1.60
N GLU A 200 -9.98 -2.19 0.87
CA GLU A 200 -9.40 -3.41 0.30
C GLU A 200 -10.40 -4.26 -0.50
N GLY A 201 -11.30 -3.59 -1.25
CA GLY A 201 -12.32 -4.27 -2.02
C GLY A 201 -13.36 -5.04 -1.21
N THR A 202 -13.52 -4.73 0.09
CA THR A 202 -14.50 -5.41 0.96
C THR A 202 -15.86 -4.71 1.01
N LEU A 203 -15.96 -3.43 0.62
CA LEU A 203 -17.20 -2.65 0.66
C LEU A 203 -17.84 -2.46 -0.71
N ALA A 204 -17.03 -2.24 -1.73
CA ALA A 204 -17.47 -2.02 -3.11
C ALA A 204 -16.35 -2.33 -4.10
N VAL A 205 -16.69 -2.52 -5.37
CA VAL A 205 -15.74 -2.63 -6.49
C VAL A 205 -15.71 -1.30 -7.22
N VAL A 206 -14.58 -0.61 -7.23
CA VAL A 206 -14.40 0.65 -7.96
C VAL A 206 -14.32 0.35 -9.46
N THR A 207 -15.13 1.06 -10.26
CA THR A 207 -15.16 0.92 -11.73
C THR A 207 -14.73 2.18 -12.47
N ARG A 208 -14.67 3.32 -11.76
CA ARG A 208 -14.15 4.59 -12.28
C ARG A 208 -13.68 5.47 -11.13
N ALA A 209 -12.64 6.23 -11.36
CA ALA A 209 -12.17 7.24 -10.41
C ALA A 209 -11.94 8.59 -11.11
N THR A 210 -12.31 9.68 -10.44
CA THR A 210 -11.83 11.02 -10.76
C THR A 210 -10.69 11.35 -9.82
N LEU A 211 -9.49 11.49 -10.37
CA LEU A 211 -8.27 11.84 -9.63
C LEU A 211 -7.98 13.33 -9.76
N ARG A 212 -7.51 13.91 -8.66
CA ARG A 212 -6.91 15.23 -8.65
C ARG A 212 -5.46 15.14 -9.14
N LEU A 213 -4.95 16.21 -9.76
CA LEU A 213 -3.60 16.31 -10.28
C LEU A 213 -2.87 17.51 -9.67
N ALA A 214 -1.54 17.48 -9.69
CA ALA A 214 -0.68 18.60 -9.34
C ALA A 214 0.09 19.11 -10.57
N GLY A 215 0.58 20.34 -10.52
CA GLY A 215 1.55 20.84 -11.48
C GLY A 215 2.92 20.19 -11.28
N ILE A 216 3.60 19.86 -12.36
CA ILE A 216 4.98 19.37 -12.29
C ILE A 216 5.87 20.49 -11.73
N PRO A 217 6.63 20.27 -10.64
CA PRO A 217 7.44 21.31 -10.02
C PRO A 217 8.59 21.77 -10.95
N GLU A 218 8.81 23.08 -11.01
CA GLU A 218 9.84 23.70 -11.83
C GLU A 218 11.27 23.39 -11.37
N GLN A 219 11.43 23.16 -10.07
CA GLN A 219 12.71 22.90 -9.43
C GLN A 219 12.64 21.58 -8.65
N ARG A 220 13.55 20.68 -9.00
CA ARG A 220 13.77 19.43 -8.27
C ARG A 220 15.22 19.36 -7.86
N TYR A 221 15.45 19.16 -6.56
CA TYR A 221 16.76 18.94 -5.98
C TYR A 221 16.72 17.64 -5.21
N GLY A 222 17.82 16.92 -5.23
CA GLY A 222 17.91 15.67 -4.52
C GLY A 222 19.32 15.27 -4.20
N GLY A 223 19.47 14.30 -3.31
CA GLY A 223 20.76 13.83 -2.85
C GLY A 223 20.64 12.95 -1.62
N ARG A 224 21.74 12.86 -0.90
CA ARG A 224 21.87 12.03 0.29
C ARG A 224 22.61 12.75 1.39
N ALA A 225 22.33 12.32 2.63
CA ALA A 225 23.12 12.64 3.80
C ALA A 225 23.52 11.33 4.50
N SER A 226 24.72 11.25 5.06
CA SER A 226 25.19 10.11 5.83
C SER A 226 25.49 10.49 7.29
N PHE A 227 25.31 9.54 8.18
CA PHE A 227 25.48 9.71 9.61
C PHE A 227 26.30 8.57 10.21
N SER A 228 27.03 8.84 11.31
CA SER A 228 27.75 7.81 12.05
C SER A 228 26.82 6.89 12.83
N THR A 229 25.68 7.42 13.30
CA THR A 229 24.73 6.68 14.12
C THR A 229 23.29 6.80 13.62
N LEU A 230 22.50 5.77 13.89
CA LEU A 230 21.08 5.76 13.56
C LEU A 230 20.29 6.78 14.39
N ASP A 231 20.73 7.02 15.64
CA ASP A 231 20.12 8.01 16.52
C ASP A 231 20.27 9.44 15.97
N ASP A 232 21.45 9.79 15.44
CA ASP A 232 21.67 11.08 14.81
C ASP A 232 20.84 11.24 13.54
N ALA A 233 20.78 10.20 12.68
CA ALA A 233 19.99 10.22 11.46
C ALA A 233 18.49 10.42 11.75
N THR A 234 17.93 9.64 12.68
CA THR A 234 16.50 9.73 13.02
C THR A 234 16.14 11.02 13.77
N ALA A 235 17.06 11.56 14.59
CA ALA A 235 16.89 12.85 15.23
C ALA A 235 16.92 13.99 14.21
N ALA A 236 17.85 13.97 13.24
CA ALA A 236 17.95 14.95 12.18
C ALA A 236 16.67 14.98 11.32
N ILE A 237 16.13 13.80 10.95
CA ILE A 237 14.87 13.67 10.22
C ILE A 237 13.71 14.29 11.02
N THR A 238 13.58 13.88 12.29
CA THR A 238 12.50 14.37 13.16
C THR A 238 12.55 15.90 13.31
N ASP A 239 13.74 16.45 13.51
CA ASP A 239 13.92 17.91 13.67
C ASP A 239 13.66 18.65 12.35
N ALA A 240 14.06 18.10 11.20
CA ALA A 240 13.75 18.68 9.90
C ALA A 240 12.23 18.78 9.64
N ILE A 241 11.52 17.69 9.88
CA ILE A 241 10.06 17.65 9.71
C ILE A 241 9.36 18.58 10.70
N THR A 242 9.75 18.58 11.98
CA THR A 242 9.12 19.43 13.00
C THR A 242 9.48 20.92 12.84
N ALA A 243 10.61 21.24 12.22
CA ALA A 243 10.97 22.61 11.84
C ALA A 243 10.22 23.09 10.60
N GLY A 244 9.51 22.22 9.88
CA GLY A 244 8.71 22.57 8.72
C GLY A 244 9.51 22.65 7.41
N VAL A 245 10.61 21.88 7.29
CA VAL A 245 11.32 21.72 6.02
C VAL A 245 10.39 21.09 4.99
N ASP A 246 10.21 21.73 3.84
CA ASP A 246 9.30 21.29 2.77
C ASP A 246 10.00 20.27 1.84
N VAL A 247 10.25 19.07 2.35
CA VAL A 247 10.81 17.95 1.57
C VAL A 247 9.72 17.23 0.78
N ALA A 248 10.04 16.75 -0.41
CA ALA A 248 9.18 15.88 -1.21
C ALA A 248 9.42 14.40 -0.86
N THR A 249 10.66 14.06 -0.53
CA THR A 249 11.07 12.71 -0.11
C THR A 249 12.09 12.83 1.01
N ILE A 250 11.96 12.02 2.04
CA ILE A 250 12.97 11.82 3.07
C ILE A 250 12.93 10.36 3.54
N GLU A 251 13.91 9.59 3.04
CA GLU A 251 14.00 8.14 3.19
C GLU A 251 15.18 7.77 4.06
N LEU A 252 14.98 6.86 5.00
CA LEU A 252 16.06 6.29 5.81
C LEU A 252 16.43 4.90 5.25
N LEU A 253 17.72 4.63 5.14
CA LEU A 253 18.30 3.30 5.07
C LEU A 253 19.24 3.13 6.26
N ASP A 254 19.07 2.07 7.05
CA ASP A 254 20.07 1.71 8.07
C ASP A 254 21.30 1.04 7.42
N GLY A 255 22.35 0.77 8.22
CA GLY A 255 23.56 0.17 7.68
C GLY A 255 23.36 -1.21 7.05
N THR A 256 22.40 -2.01 7.55
CA THR A 256 22.06 -3.32 6.98
C THR A 256 21.42 -3.15 5.60
N SER A 257 20.44 -2.27 5.50
CA SER A 257 19.77 -1.95 4.23
C SER A 257 20.72 -1.33 3.20
N ALA A 258 21.65 -0.46 3.66
CA ALA A 258 22.69 0.13 2.79
C ALA A 258 23.63 -0.94 2.23
N THR A 259 24.05 -1.91 3.05
CA THR A 259 24.88 -3.04 2.62
C THR A 259 24.16 -3.88 1.57
N ILE A 260 22.89 -4.23 1.80
CA ILE A 260 22.08 -5.02 0.86
C ILE A 260 21.91 -4.28 -0.48
N ALA A 261 21.61 -2.97 -0.42
CA ALA A 261 21.49 -2.15 -1.62
C ALA A 261 22.81 -2.07 -2.41
N ASN A 262 23.94 -1.92 -1.72
CA ASN A 262 25.27 -1.92 -2.36
C ASN A 262 25.58 -3.25 -3.05
N ASP A 263 25.30 -4.38 -2.37
CA ASP A 263 25.56 -5.71 -2.91
C ASP A 263 24.71 -6.01 -4.15
N TYR A 264 23.45 -5.58 -4.14
CA TYR A 264 22.51 -5.84 -5.23
C TYR A 264 22.70 -4.89 -6.42
N SER A 265 22.70 -3.57 -6.18
CA SER A 265 22.68 -2.55 -7.23
C SER A 265 24.08 -2.04 -7.58
N GLY A 266 25.14 -2.46 -6.87
CA GLY A 266 26.52 -1.99 -7.09
C GLY A 266 26.74 -0.52 -6.76
N LEU A 267 25.93 0.04 -5.85
CA LEU A 267 26.08 1.39 -5.34
C LEU A 267 27.28 1.49 -4.39
N ASP A 268 27.70 2.72 -4.11
CA ASP A 268 28.74 3.04 -3.12
C ASP A 268 28.11 3.89 -2.01
N LEU A 269 27.15 3.28 -1.27
CA LEU A 269 26.58 3.89 -0.08
C LEU A 269 27.53 3.69 1.10
N PRO A 270 27.63 4.65 2.03
CA PRO A 270 28.38 4.49 3.27
C PRO A 270 27.84 3.31 4.11
N ASP A 271 28.72 2.68 4.91
CA ASP A 271 28.35 1.57 5.81
C ASP A 271 27.38 1.99 6.94
N GLY A 272 27.21 3.30 7.16
CA GLY A 272 26.33 3.88 8.17
C GLY A 272 24.94 4.25 7.64
N PRO A 273 24.06 4.76 8.52
CA PRO A 273 22.75 5.21 8.11
C PRO A 273 22.81 6.28 7.03
N THR A 274 22.03 6.09 5.97
CA THR A 274 21.93 7.02 4.84
C THR A 274 20.50 7.55 4.73
N VAL A 275 20.38 8.86 4.55
CA VAL A 275 19.09 9.54 4.34
C VAL A 275 19.06 10.08 2.92
N PHE A 276 18.11 9.64 2.11
CA PHE A 276 17.84 10.21 0.80
C PHE A 276 16.85 11.35 0.92
N LEU A 277 17.08 12.40 0.16
CA LEU A 277 16.32 13.64 0.20
C LEU A 277 15.91 14.07 -1.21
N GLU A 278 14.66 14.46 -1.38
CA GLU A 278 14.19 15.13 -2.57
C GLU A 278 13.38 16.38 -2.19
N PHE A 279 13.57 17.46 -2.93
CA PHE A 279 12.88 18.74 -2.75
C PHE A 279 12.20 19.14 -4.05
N HIS A 280 10.92 19.44 -3.98
CA HIS A 280 10.10 19.92 -5.07
C HIS A 280 9.58 21.32 -4.77
N ALA A 281 9.85 22.28 -5.65
CA ALA A 281 9.34 23.64 -5.52
C ALA A 281 9.22 24.33 -6.88
N ASP A 282 8.39 25.35 -6.97
CA ASP A 282 8.35 26.24 -8.14
C ASP A 282 9.43 27.33 -8.02
N HIS A 283 9.82 27.67 -6.79
CA HIS A 283 10.87 28.64 -6.47
C HIS A 283 11.38 28.43 -5.05
N GLY A 284 12.60 28.92 -4.76
CA GLY A 284 13.14 28.93 -3.39
C GLY A 284 13.67 27.57 -2.89
N VAL A 285 13.88 26.59 -3.76
CA VAL A 285 14.35 25.25 -3.37
C VAL A 285 15.74 25.27 -2.70
N GLU A 286 16.62 26.20 -3.12
CA GLU A 286 17.98 26.29 -2.55
C GLU A 286 17.95 26.75 -1.09
N GLU A 287 16.99 27.59 -0.71
CA GLU A 287 16.77 28.02 0.67
C GLU A 287 16.27 26.87 1.53
N GLU A 288 15.37 26.01 1.02
CA GLU A 288 14.90 24.79 1.71
C GLU A 288 16.04 23.80 1.94
N VAL A 289 16.85 23.55 0.90
CA VAL A 289 18.04 22.69 1.00
C VAL A 289 19.03 23.25 2.04
N ALA A 290 19.28 24.55 2.05
CA ALA A 290 20.18 25.19 3.01
C ALA A 290 19.61 25.11 4.45
N PHE A 291 18.31 25.25 4.62
CA PHE A 291 17.64 25.12 5.90
C PHE A 291 17.73 23.68 6.43
N CYS A 292 17.40 22.68 5.60
CA CYS A 292 17.57 21.26 5.95
C CYS A 292 19.02 20.94 6.34
N ARG A 293 20.00 21.36 5.54
CA ARG A 293 21.43 21.19 5.85
C ARG A 293 21.78 21.74 7.21
N THR A 294 21.31 22.96 7.55
CA THR A 294 21.61 23.58 8.85
C THR A 294 21.10 22.75 10.02
N ILE A 295 19.93 22.11 9.85
CA ILE A 295 19.39 21.21 10.88
C ILE A 295 20.24 19.93 10.97
N PHE A 296 20.55 19.29 9.85
CA PHE A 296 21.35 18.06 9.82
C PHE A 296 22.75 18.26 10.42
N GLU A 297 23.37 19.44 10.20
CA GLU A 297 24.66 19.80 10.80
C GLU A 297 24.61 19.89 12.34
N THR A 298 23.44 19.96 12.96
CA THR A 298 23.30 19.91 14.43
C THR A 298 23.31 18.47 14.98
N HIS A 299 23.28 17.45 14.12
CA HIS A 299 23.19 16.02 14.44
C HIS A 299 24.40 15.21 13.93
N ASP A 300 25.57 15.79 13.90
CA ASP A 300 26.83 15.14 13.51
C ASP A 300 26.76 14.43 12.13
N VAL A 301 26.10 15.08 11.15
CA VAL A 301 26.07 14.61 9.76
C VAL A 301 27.48 14.51 9.18
N GLU A 302 27.86 13.37 8.63
CA GLU A 302 29.18 13.15 8.03
C GLU A 302 29.27 13.75 6.62
N SER A 303 28.21 13.60 5.84
CA SER A 303 28.09 14.19 4.50
C SER A 303 26.67 14.68 4.23
N PHE A 304 26.54 15.73 3.44
CA PHE A 304 25.25 16.24 2.94
C PHE A 304 25.45 16.70 1.49
N GLU A 305 25.04 15.83 0.57
CA GLU A 305 25.25 15.98 -0.87
C GLU A 305 23.90 16.12 -1.58
N VAL A 306 23.36 17.34 -1.64
CA VAL A 306 22.13 17.68 -2.33
C VAL A 306 22.39 18.70 -3.41
N ALA A 307 21.91 18.44 -4.62
CA ALA A 307 22.07 19.26 -5.79
C ALA A 307 20.81 19.21 -6.67
N ARG A 308 20.77 20.01 -7.74
CA ARG A 308 19.69 19.91 -8.73
C ARG A 308 19.61 18.49 -9.26
N ALA A 309 18.39 17.93 -9.26
CA ALA A 309 18.17 16.55 -9.63
C ALA A 309 18.68 16.23 -11.06
N GLY A 310 19.31 15.10 -11.18
CA GLY A 310 19.93 14.60 -12.41
C GLY A 310 20.01 13.07 -12.38
N ALA A 311 20.70 12.48 -13.35
CA ALA A 311 20.78 11.02 -13.54
C ALA A 311 21.23 10.24 -12.27
N GLY A 312 22.20 10.77 -11.51
CA GLY A 312 22.67 10.10 -10.29
C GLY A 312 21.61 10.05 -9.16
N MET A 313 20.67 11.01 -9.11
CA MET A 313 19.56 10.94 -8.15
C MET A 313 18.55 9.88 -8.57
N ALA A 314 18.22 9.80 -9.86
CA ALA A 314 17.31 8.76 -10.36
C ALA A 314 17.85 7.35 -10.04
N GLU A 315 19.16 7.13 -10.19
CA GLU A 315 19.82 5.86 -9.84
C GLU A 315 19.72 5.52 -8.35
N LEU A 316 19.89 6.50 -7.45
CA LEU A 316 19.75 6.30 -6.01
C LEU A 316 18.29 5.98 -5.61
N LEU A 317 17.31 6.67 -6.19
CA LEU A 317 15.90 6.42 -5.91
C LEU A 317 15.43 5.08 -6.49
N GLU A 318 15.95 4.69 -7.65
CA GLU A 318 15.66 3.39 -8.24
C GLU A 318 16.18 2.25 -7.38
N ALA A 319 17.41 2.32 -6.92
CA ALA A 319 17.96 1.34 -5.99
C ALA A 319 17.18 1.24 -4.67
N ARG A 320 16.63 2.37 -4.20
CA ARG A 320 15.71 2.37 -3.04
C ARG A 320 14.41 1.63 -3.35
N LYS A 321 13.84 1.80 -4.55
CA LYS A 321 12.64 1.06 -4.99
C LYS A 321 12.90 -0.44 -5.08
N GLU A 322 14.07 -0.82 -5.59
CA GLU A 322 14.47 -2.22 -5.77
C GLU A 322 14.86 -2.92 -4.46
N LEU A 323 14.94 -2.20 -3.32
CA LEU A 323 15.39 -2.79 -2.06
C LEU A 323 14.54 -3.97 -1.60
N GLY A 324 13.23 -3.98 -1.89
CA GLY A 324 12.35 -5.13 -1.62
C GLY A 324 12.86 -6.41 -2.31
N VAL A 325 13.15 -6.31 -3.60
CA VAL A 325 13.70 -7.43 -4.39
C VAL A 325 15.12 -7.78 -3.92
N ALA A 326 15.94 -6.77 -3.63
CA ALA A 326 17.29 -6.97 -3.13
C ALA A 326 17.32 -7.77 -1.82
N LEU A 327 16.36 -7.55 -0.92
CA LEU A 327 16.21 -8.29 0.32
C LEU A 327 15.88 -9.77 0.12
N GLU A 328 15.07 -10.10 -0.88
CA GLU A 328 14.72 -11.48 -1.23
C GLU A 328 15.88 -12.24 -1.88
N GLU A 329 16.76 -11.53 -2.62
CA GLU A 329 17.86 -12.13 -3.38
C GLU A 329 19.23 -12.01 -2.68
N TRP A 330 19.32 -11.28 -1.55
CA TRP A 330 20.60 -10.94 -0.91
C TRP A 330 21.40 -12.15 -0.44
N HIS A 331 20.74 -13.14 0.14
CA HIS A 331 21.42 -14.29 0.73
C HIS A 331 20.70 -15.60 0.36
N PRO A 332 21.43 -16.65 -0.05
CA PRO A 332 20.80 -17.88 -0.54
C PRO A 332 20.00 -18.66 0.51
N ASP A 333 20.29 -18.43 1.80
CA ASP A 333 19.68 -19.16 2.91
C ASP A 333 18.78 -18.26 3.78
N LEU A 334 18.64 -16.96 3.47
CA LEU A 334 17.83 -16.03 4.24
C LEU A 334 16.80 -15.33 3.35
N ALA A 335 15.57 -15.24 3.85
CA ALA A 335 14.48 -14.53 3.20
C ALA A 335 13.69 -13.69 4.22
N PRO A 336 13.02 -12.61 3.79
CA PRO A 336 12.08 -11.88 4.63
C PRO A 336 10.92 -12.79 5.08
N VAL A 337 10.63 -12.87 6.37
CA VAL A 337 9.49 -13.64 6.88
C VAL A 337 8.16 -13.09 6.38
N GLN A 338 8.08 -11.78 6.24
CA GLN A 338 6.97 -11.00 5.72
C GLN A 338 7.44 -9.56 5.48
N ALA A 339 6.80 -8.82 4.57
CA ALA A 339 7.06 -7.40 4.38
C ALA A 339 6.58 -6.60 5.60
N GLY A 340 7.52 -6.00 6.33
CA GLY A 340 7.23 -5.16 7.49
C GLY A 340 6.84 -3.75 7.05
N ASP A 341 5.77 -3.23 7.65
CA ASP A 341 5.24 -1.91 7.35
C ASP A 341 4.44 -1.41 8.56
N VAL A 342 5.00 -0.45 9.28
CA VAL A 342 4.34 0.21 10.43
C VAL A 342 4.55 1.71 10.33
N THR A 343 3.61 2.50 10.85
CA THR A 343 3.78 3.95 10.95
C THR A 343 3.60 4.40 12.38
N VAL A 344 4.43 5.32 12.84
CA VAL A 344 4.36 5.91 14.17
C VAL A 344 4.37 7.44 14.08
N PRO A 345 3.87 8.16 15.10
CA PRO A 345 4.07 9.61 15.17
C PRO A 345 5.55 9.97 14.98
N ILE A 346 5.86 11.00 14.19
CA ILE A 346 7.24 11.34 13.80
C ILE A 346 8.19 11.45 15.00
N SER A 347 7.72 11.95 16.14
CA SER A 347 8.50 12.02 17.39
C SER A 347 8.85 10.65 18.00
N LYS A 348 8.28 9.56 17.44
CA LYS A 348 8.50 8.17 17.86
C LYS A 348 9.28 7.36 16.82
N TYR A 349 9.61 7.96 15.69
CA TYR A 349 10.29 7.27 14.61
C TYR A 349 11.64 6.67 15.05
N GLY A 350 12.48 7.45 15.72
CA GLY A 350 13.73 6.92 16.29
C GLY A 350 13.54 5.82 17.33
N ASP A 351 12.42 5.85 18.10
CA ASP A 351 12.14 4.83 19.11
C ASP A 351 11.78 3.47 18.46
N ILE A 352 11.00 3.45 17.38
CA ILE A 352 10.63 2.20 16.69
C ILE A 352 11.80 1.61 15.91
N VAL A 353 12.58 2.45 15.20
CA VAL A 353 13.77 1.98 14.46
C VAL A 353 14.82 1.39 15.41
N ARG A 354 15.08 2.05 16.53
CA ARG A 354 16.00 1.54 17.58
C ARG A 354 15.49 0.23 18.16
N PHE A 355 14.18 0.12 18.41
CA PHE A 355 13.58 -1.11 18.93
C PHE A 355 13.79 -2.27 17.97
N ALA A 356 13.46 -2.12 16.68
CA ALA A 356 13.63 -3.16 15.66
C ALA A 356 15.09 -3.63 15.57
N ARG A 357 16.05 -2.71 15.56
CA ARG A 357 17.48 -3.03 15.56
C ARG A 357 17.93 -3.79 16.79
N THR A 358 17.58 -3.30 17.99
CA THR A 358 17.95 -3.95 19.25
C THR A 358 17.36 -5.37 19.31
N LEU A 359 16.13 -5.54 18.83
CA LEU A 359 15.47 -6.84 18.79
C LEU A 359 16.24 -7.84 17.92
N GLY A 360 16.72 -7.41 16.75
CA GLY A 360 17.57 -8.23 15.88
C GLY A 360 18.92 -8.59 16.55
N GLU A 361 19.59 -7.61 17.19
CA GLU A 361 20.85 -7.82 17.89
C GLU A 361 20.69 -8.80 19.08
N ASP A 362 19.62 -8.71 19.85
CA ASP A 362 19.35 -9.57 21.02
C ASP A 362 19.09 -11.03 20.62
N HIS A 363 18.62 -11.29 19.39
CA HIS A 363 18.30 -12.62 18.90
C HIS A 363 19.27 -13.15 17.84
N ASP A 364 20.31 -12.37 17.48
CA ASP A 364 21.25 -12.70 16.40
C ASP A 364 20.56 -12.94 15.03
N VAL A 365 19.51 -12.17 14.76
CA VAL A 365 18.71 -12.20 13.52
C VAL A 365 18.89 -10.88 12.79
N PRO A 366 19.30 -10.87 11.50
CA PRO A 366 19.39 -9.65 10.73
C PRO A 366 18.01 -9.02 10.54
N ILE A 367 17.86 -7.75 10.94
CA ILE A 367 16.68 -6.93 10.66
C ILE A 367 17.14 -5.71 9.87
N ALA A 368 16.69 -5.61 8.62
CA ALA A 368 16.93 -4.44 7.78
C ALA A 368 15.82 -3.41 8.02
N CYS A 369 16.20 -2.15 8.30
CA CYS A 369 15.29 -1.04 8.57
C CYS A 369 15.45 0.06 7.52
N PHE A 370 14.37 0.40 6.84
CA PHE A 370 14.31 1.44 5.83
C PHE A 370 12.90 2.03 5.77
N GLY A 371 12.67 3.11 5.05
CA GLY A 371 11.29 3.57 4.89
C GLY A 371 11.13 5.07 4.72
N HIS A 372 9.85 5.46 4.58
CA HIS A 372 9.39 6.82 4.38
C HIS A 372 9.47 7.59 5.71
N ALA A 373 10.71 7.97 6.07
CA ALA A 373 10.99 8.49 7.41
C ALA A 373 10.29 9.83 7.70
N GLY A 374 9.91 10.58 6.65
CA GLY A 374 9.26 11.89 6.79
C GLY A 374 7.86 11.88 7.35
N ASP A 375 7.12 10.79 7.16
CA ASP A 375 5.77 10.58 7.70
C ASP A 375 5.72 9.55 8.83
N GLY A 376 6.89 9.03 9.22
CA GLY A 376 7.01 8.08 10.32
C GLY A 376 6.79 6.62 9.92
N ASN A 377 6.75 6.32 8.63
CA ASN A 377 6.60 4.97 8.13
C ASN A 377 7.93 4.23 8.12
N LEU A 378 7.96 3.07 8.77
CA LEU A 378 9.08 2.16 8.84
C LEU A 378 8.75 0.86 8.10
N HIS A 379 9.50 0.59 7.03
CA HIS A 379 9.61 -0.76 6.49
C HIS A 379 10.75 -1.50 7.20
N TYR A 380 10.51 -2.78 7.45
CA TYR A 380 11.53 -3.63 8.04
C TYR A 380 11.41 -5.05 7.50
N SER A 381 12.54 -5.74 7.45
CA SER A 381 12.58 -7.14 7.02
C SER A 381 13.34 -7.96 8.05
N VAL A 382 12.67 -8.91 8.66
CA VAL A 382 13.27 -9.91 9.53
C VAL A 382 13.73 -11.05 8.63
N LEU A 383 15.04 -11.23 8.50
CA LEU A 383 15.66 -12.18 7.57
C LEU A 383 15.98 -13.49 8.29
N ILE A 384 15.38 -14.58 7.85
CA ILE A 384 15.45 -15.90 8.50
C ILE A 384 15.64 -17.03 7.46
N ASP A 385 16.11 -18.19 7.90
CA ASP A 385 16.03 -19.41 7.10
C ASP A 385 14.60 -19.96 7.16
N GLU A 386 13.81 -19.75 6.10
CA GLU A 386 12.43 -20.25 6.02
C GLU A 386 12.34 -21.78 6.02
N SER A 387 13.43 -22.50 5.72
CA SER A 387 13.48 -23.94 5.73
C SER A 387 13.62 -24.52 7.15
N ASP A 388 14.05 -23.70 8.13
CA ASP A 388 14.10 -24.04 9.55
C ASP A 388 12.81 -23.59 10.26
N PRO A 389 11.97 -24.52 10.71
CA PRO A 389 10.71 -24.19 11.39
C PRO A 389 10.89 -23.38 12.70
N GLU A 390 12.03 -23.55 13.40
CA GLU A 390 12.28 -22.81 14.65
C GLU A 390 12.64 -21.36 14.32
N GLU A 391 13.47 -21.12 13.30
CA GLU A 391 13.79 -19.77 12.83
C GLU A 391 12.56 -19.08 12.22
N TYR A 392 11.75 -19.80 11.46
CA TYR A 392 10.52 -19.26 10.88
C TYR A 392 9.54 -18.76 11.96
N GLU A 393 9.30 -19.55 13.03
CA GLU A 393 8.43 -19.12 14.13
C GLU A 393 9.07 -17.98 14.94
N LEU A 394 10.39 -17.98 15.13
CA LEU A 394 11.10 -16.84 15.73
C LEU A 394 10.92 -15.58 14.89
N GLY A 395 11.13 -15.64 13.59
CA GLY A 395 10.97 -14.49 12.69
C GLY A 395 9.58 -13.88 12.76
N LYS A 396 8.53 -14.73 12.80
CA LYS A 396 7.14 -14.27 12.99
C LYS A 396 6.91 -13.60 14.33
N ASP A 397 7.50 -14.11 15.40
CA ASP A 397 7.39 -13.51 16.73
C ASP A 397 8.08 -12.14 16.78
N LEU A 398 9.29 -12.03 16.21
CA LEU A 398 10.01 -10.75 16.11
C LEU A 398 9.24 -9.74 15.26
N TYR A 399 8.70 -10.16 14.12
CA TYR A 399 7.82 -9.33 13.28
C TYR A 399 6.63 -8.79 14.09
N GLY A 400 5.94 -9.68 14.82
CA GLY A 400 4.80 -9.31 15.66
C GLY A 400 5.15 -8.32 16.76
N GLN A 401 6.29 -8.51 17.44
CA GLN A 401 6.76 -7.60 18.48
C GLN A 401 7.01 -6.18 17.95
N ILE A 402 7.51 -6.03 16.71
CA ILE A 402 7.72 -4.72 16.10
C ILE A 402 6.36 -4.04 15.82
N VAL A 403 5.37 -4.78 15.29
CA VAL A 403 4.02 -4.26 15.08
C VAL A 403 3.36 -3.83 16.40
N GLU A 404 3.40 -4.70 17.42
CA GLU A 404 2.86 -4.37 18.75
C GLU A 404 3.53 -3.14 19.36
N ARG A 405 4.85 -3.02 19.17
CA ARG A 405 5.60 -1.85 19.63
C ARG A 405 5.18 -0.57 18.91
N ALA A 406 4.92 -0.61 17.62
CA ALA A 406 4.42 0.54 16.87
C ALA A 406 3.05 0.99 17.40
N ILE A 407 2.14 0.05 17.66
CA ILE A 407 0.83 0.32 18.27
C ILE A 407 0.99 0.96 19.67
N GLU A 408 1.86 0.42 20.53
CA GLU A 408 2.14 0.99 21.85
C GLU A 408 2.67 2.43 21.80
N LEU A 409 3.42 2.77 20.74
CA LEU A 409 3.92 4.11 20.50
C LEU A 409 2.85 5.08 19.96
N GLY A 410 1.62 4.60 19.77
CA GLY A 410 0.49 5.35 19.23
C GLY A 410 0.47 5.39 17.70
N GLY A 411 1.11 4.42 17.08
CA GLY A 411 1.15 4.19 15.65
C GLY A 411 0.13 3.16 15.18
N THR A 412 0.38 2.57 14.00
CA THR A 412 -0.51 1.64 13.30
C THR A 412 0.21 0.36 12.87
N ALA A 413 -0.52 -0.73 12.77
CA ALA A 413 -0.01 -2.02 12.31
C ALA A 413 0.37 -2.02 10.82
N THR A 414 -0.15 -1.09 10.03
CA THR A 414 0.15 -0.97 8.60
C THR A 414 0.17 0.51 8.21
N GLY A 415 1.24 0.94 7.55
CA GLY A 415 1.36 2.29 7.01
C GLY A 415 0.65 2.41 5.65
N GLU A 416 0.96 1.47 4.74
CA GLU A 416 0.50 1.56 3.34
C GLU A 416 0.11 0.22 2.69
N HIS A 417 0.57 -0.95 3.24
CA HIS A 417 0.33 -2.24 2.61
C HIS A 417 -1.11 -2.76 2.76
N GLY A 418 -1.89 -2.18 3.68
CA GLY A 418 -3.20 -2.68 4.06
C GLY A 418 -3.13 -3.78 5.11
N VAL A 419 -4.29 -4.27 5.52
CA VAL A 419 -4.45 -5.30 6.56
C VAL A 419 -4.49 -6.70 5.95
N GLY A 420 -5.24 -6.87 4.87
CA GLY A 420 -5.39 -8.12 4.12
C GLY A 420 -5.66 -9.34 5.01
N LEU A 421 -4.84 -10.36 4.84
CA LEU A 421 -4.74 -11.57 5.67
C LEU A 421 -3.63 -11.43 6.72
N GLY A 422 -2.53 -10.78 6.34
CA GLY A 422 -1.27 -10.77 7.09
C GLY A 422 -1.35 -10.04 8.43
N LYS A 423 -2.10 -8.94 8.50
CA LYS A 423 -2.11 -8.05 9.68
C LYS A 423 -3.43 -8.04 10.46
N ARG A 424 -4.44 -8.80 10.04
CA ARG A 424 -5.77 -8.81 10.67
C ARG A 424 -5.77 -9.15 12.18
N GLN A 425 -4.77 -9.90 12.66
CA GLN A 425 -4.63 -10.22 14.09
C GLN A 425 -4.30 -9.01 14.95
N PHE A 426 -3.71 -7.95 14.38
CA PHE A 426 -3.33 -6.74 15.12
C PHE A 426 -4.44 -5.70 15.21
N LEU A 427 -5.50 -5.83 14.39
CA LEU A 427 -6.55 -4.82 14.26
C LEU A 427 -7.27 -4.48 15.60
N GLU A 428 -7.55 -5.50 16.44
CA GLU A 428 -8.15 -5.27 17.75
C GLU A 428 -7.18 -4.65 18.75
N GLY A 429 -5.88 -4.94 18.64
CA GLY A 429 -4.82 -4.32 19.45
C GLY A 429 -4.71 -2.83 19.16
N GLU A 430 -4.84 -2.43 17.90
CA GLU A 430 -4.74 -1.04 17.46
C GLU A 430 -6.01 -0.25 17.76
N HIS A 431 -7.17 -0.75 17.37
CA HIS A 431 -8.42 0.02 17.39
C HIS A 431 -9.33 -0.25 18.60
N GLY A 432 -9.13 -1.36 19.30
CA GLY A 432 -10.02 -1.85 20.34
C GLY A 432 -11.23 -2.60 19.77
N ALA A 433 -11.80 -3.52 20.59
CA ALA A 433 -12.86 -4.42 20.18
C ALA A 433 -14.16 -3.70 19.73
N GLU A 434 -14.53 -2.60 20.39
CA GLU A 434 -15.74 -1.84 20.07
C GLU A 434 -15.64 -1.15 18.70
N THR A 435 -14.48 -0.62 18.34
CA THR A 435 -14.23 0.00 17.04
C THR A 435 -14.24 -1.06 15.94
N VAL A 436 -13.59 -2.19 16.14
CA VAL A 436 -13.60 -3.31 15.19
C VAL A 436 -15.01 -3.86 15.01
N ALA A 437 -15.80 -3.96 16.09
CA ALA A 437 -17.22 -4.33 16.01
C ALA A 437 -18.06 -3.32 15.21
N LEU A 438 -17.72 -2.02 15.25
CA LEU A 438 -18.37 -1.02 14.41
C LEU A 438 -17.96 -1.17 12.94
N MET A 439 -16.67 -1.38 12.64
CA MET A 439 -16.20 -1.66 11.28
C MET A 439 -16.91 -2.88 10.67
N ARG A 440 -17.07 -3.97 11.43
CA ARG A 440 -17.86 -5.15 11.01
C ARG A 440 -19.33 -4.80 10.71
N ARG A 441 -19.94 -3.86 11.45
CA ARG A 441 -21.32 -3.39 11.16
C ARG A 441 -21.37 -2.55 9.87
N VAL A 442 -20.33 -1.75 9.60
CA VAL A 442 -20.20 -1.03 8.32
C VAL A 442 -20.11 -2.03 7.17
N LYS A 443 -19.23 -3.04 7.26
CA LYS A 443 -19.14 -4.13 6.27
C LYS A 443 -20.51 -4.76 6.01
N ARG A 444 -21.26 -5.13 7.04
CA ARG A 444 -22.61 -5.72 6.90
C ARG A 444 -23.63 -4.79 6.28
N ALA A 445 -23.50 -3.48 6.48
CA ALA A 445 -24.40 -2.51 5.87
C ALA A 445 -24.21 -2.42 4.34
N PHE A 446 -22.97 -2.62 3.87
CA PHE A 446 -22.63 -2.65 2.46
C PHE A 446 -22.84 -4.05 1.85
N ASP A 447 -22.46 -5.09 2.59
CA ASP A 447 -22.39 -6.48 2.14
C ASP A 447 -23.05 -7.42 3.17
N PRO A 448 -24.38 -7.48 3.18
CA PRO A 448 -25.11 -8.29 4.18
C PRO A 448 -24.92 -9.80 3.99
N ASN A 449 -24.56 -10.25 2.80
CA ASN A 449 -24.34 -11.66 2.47
C ASN A 449 -22.85 -12.07 2.57
N ASP A 450 -21.96 -11.11 2.87
CA ASP A 450 -20.50 -11.30 3.02
C ASP A 450 -19.88 -12.01 1.82
N ILE A 451 -20.24 -11.57 0.60
CA ILE A 451 -19.69 -12.12 -0.63
C ILE A 451 -18.44 -11.41 -1.12
N LEU A 452 -18.25 -10.13 -0.80
CA LEU A 452 -17.20 -9.31 -1.39
C LEU A 452 -15.93 -9.36 -0.53
N ASN A 453 -14.88 -9.93 -1.11
CA ASN A 453 -13.56 -10.15 -0.50
C ASN A 453 -13.61 -10.69 0.94
N PRO A 454 -14.39 -11.76 1.21
CA PRO A 454 -14.60 -12.26 2.57
C PRO A 454 -13.31 -12.82 3.17
N GLY A 455 -13.20 -12.75 4.50
CA GLY A 455 -12.03 -13.25 5.26
C GLY A 455 -10.87 -12.25 5.34
N LYS A 456 -11.01 -11.04 4.82
CA LYS A 456 -10.01 -9.97 4.90
C LYS A 456 -10.35 -8.96 6.00
N LEU A 457 -9.37 -8.16 6.40
CA LEU A 457 -9.45 -7.09 7.42
C LEU A 457 -9.67 -7.58 8.85
N PHE A 458 -10.61 -8.47 9.07
CA PHE A 458 -11.03 -8.82 10.43
C PHE A 458 -10.41 -10.13 10.91
N PRO A 459 -9.98 -10.22 12.18
CA PRO A 459 -9.53 -11.48 12.75
C PRO A 459 -10.65 -12.53 12.67
N GLU A 460 -10.26 -13.79 12.41
CA GLU A 460 -11.21 -14.91 12.47
C GLU A 460 -11.69 -15.06 13.90
N THR A 461 -12.98 -15.25 14.08
CA THR A 461 -13.50 -15.63 15.41
C THR A 461 -13.11 -17.07 15.72
N ILE A 462 -12.56 -17.30 16.91
CA ILE A 462 -12.00 -18.61 17.39
C ILE A 462 -13.02 -19.77 17.32
N ASP A 463 -14.28 -19.49 17.10
CA ASP A 463 -15.37 -20.47 17.07
C ASP A 463 -15.74 -20.97 15.68
N GLY A 464 -14.83 -21.19 14.74
CA GLY A 464 -15.05 -21.99 13.50
C GLY A 464 -16.45 -21.93 12.84
N GLY A 465 -17.28 -21.02 13.26
CA GLY A 465 -18.61 -20.73 12.77
C GLY A 465 -18.61 -19.41 12.01
N ARG A 466 -19.28 -19.36 10.86
CA ARG A 466 -19.79 -18.09 10.32
C ARG A 466 -20.19 -17.23 11.53
N VAL A 467 -19.61 -16.03 11.66
CA VAL A 467 -20.09 -15.07 12.66
C VAL A 467 -21.59 -15.01 12.48
N ASP A 468 -22.35 -15.45 13.49
CA ASP A 468 -23.80 -15.44 13.42
C ASP A 468 -24.22 -13.98 13.31
N LEU A 469 -24.54 -13.57 12.10
CA LEU A 469 -24.90 -12.20 11.74
C LEU A 469 -26.37 -11.91 12.07
N ALA A 470 -26.97 -12.73 12.96
CA ALA A 470 -28.34 -12.50 13.39
C ALA A 470 -28.49 -11.05 13.88
N PRO A 471 -29.46 -10.29 13.39
CA PRO A 471 -29.74 -8.97 13.92
C PRO A 471 -30.16 -9.11 15.38
N ASP A 472 -29.52 -8.36 16.28
CA ASP A 472 -30.03 -8.16 17.64
C ASP A 472 -31.43 -7.53 17.52
N HIS A 473 -32.44 -8.36 17.64
CA HIS A 473 -33.82 -7.91 17.82
C HIS A 473 -34.00 -7.64 19.32
N GLU A 474 -33.86 -6.35 19.69
CA GLU A 474 -34.75 -5.70 20.67
C GLU A 474 -34.78 -4.20 20.42
#